data_e6739ec30ab8f394b4c7574ed8c56af0
#
_entry.id   e6739ec30ab8f394b4c7574ed8c56af0
#
_cell.length_a   1.000
_cell.length_b   1.000
_cell.length_c   1.000
_cell.angle_alpha   90.00
_cell.angle_beta   90.00
_cell.angle_gamma   90.00
#
_symmetry.space_group_name_H-M   'P 1'
#
loop_
_entity.id
_entity.type
_entity.pdbx_description
1 polymer ?
#
loop_
_entity_poly.entity_id
_entity_poly.type
_entity_poly.pdbx_seq_one_letter_code
_entity_poly.pdbx_strand_id
1 'polypeptide(L)'
;MENISDYIKRFGSFRFSEMGITEADNAVFSRLAYLDLTPFAGMTLSEAAEKYESGDDSNKILSETCDLLREAGNTIRFGYITIEGCREIVSEDMQTAFYAVTFAADKKTFFIAFRGTDDKIVSFYEDAKLAYAFPVASQTSALSYVTGELQLRDGKFFLGGHSKGGNLAVFAFLFLRDEEKDRIIRVYNNDGPGFPREIADILFTRKNCEKIYNLMPEDSIIGRMLSDGGKTKIIKSSASGAAQHNIFTWEISGEGFKAAKRFSMFSEYMEDTLTQSLETLEPERMKDAANAVFEIAKNSGIKSLKDINIKNYRSLIPAAAEMKKLVDSDADDIPVIVRTLAKSMVDSMSVEKIVERSMPEVMSRIDELAEKIKSRNDENSEN
;
A
#
# COMPACT_ATOMS: atom_id res chain seq x y z
N MET A 1 6.21 16.93 -15.69
CA MET A 1 6.62 15.52 -15.66
C MET A 1 5.35 14.70 -15.72
N GLU A 2 5.27 13.72 -16.63
CA GLU A 2 4.08 12.89 -16.79
C GLU A 2 4.01 11.87 -15.63
N ASN A 3 2.81 11.66 -15.08
CA ASN A 3 2.52 10.72 -14.01
C ASN A 3 1.44 9.69 -14.43
N ILE A 4 0.94 8.90 -13.48
CA ILE A 4 -0.03 7.83 -13.73
C ILE A 4 -1.36 8.36 -14.32
N SER A 5 -1.84 9.55 -13.91
CA SER A 5 -3.02 10.20 -14.48
C SER A 5 -2.79 10.64 -15.94
N ASP A 6 -1.59 11.12 -16.25
CA ASP A 6 -1.22 11.46 -17.62
C ASP A 6 -1.13 10.22 -18.52
N TYR A 7 -0.67 9.08 -17.97
CA TYR A 7 -0.70 7.80 -18.66
C TYR A 7 -2.14 7.38 -19.00
N ILE A 8 -3.05 7.46 -18.05
CA ILE A 8 -4.46 7.10 -18.26
C ILE A 8 -5.08 7.97 -19.36
N LYS A 9 -4.83 9.28 -19.35
CA LYS A 9 -5.32 10.21 -20.38
C LYS A 9 -4.77 9.85 -21.76
N ARG A 10 -3.48 9.50 -21.85
CA ARG A 10 -2.80 9.24 -23.11
C ARG A 10 -3.15 7.88 -23.72
N PHE A 11 -3.23 6.83 -22.89
CA PHE A 11 -3.43 5.46 -23.34
C PHE A 11 -4.83 4.89 -23.05
N GLY A 12 -5.68 5.65 -22.39
CA GLY A 12 -7.02 5.23 -21.98
C GLY A 12 -7.97 4.85 -23.12
N SER A 13 -7.67 5.21 -24.38
CA SER A 13 -8.42 4.81 -25.57
C SER A 13 -8.05 3.42 -26.11
N PHE A 14 -6.93 2.83 -25.69
CA PHE A 14 -6.46 1.53 -26.18
C PHE A 14 -6.97 0.38 -25.29
N ARG A 15 -7.56 -0.62 -25.87
CA ARG A 15 -7.98 -1.84 -25.16
C ARG A 15 -6.77 -2.69 -24.75
N PHE A 16 -6.92 -3.52 -23.73
CA PHE A 16 -5.88 -4.48 -23.34
C PHE A 16 -5.57 -5.51 -24.43
N SER A 17 -6.54 -5.84 -25.29
CA SER A 17 -6.34 -6.69 -26.47
C SER A 17 -5.43 -6.05 -27.54
N GLU A 18 -5.29 -4.73 -27.56
CA GLU A 18 -4.47 -3.98 -28.51
C GLU A 18 -3.05 -3.72 -27.98
N MET A 19 -2.91 -3.46 -26.68
CA MET A 19 -1.64 -3.05 -26.09
C MET A 19 -1.14 -3.97 -24.95
N GLY A 20 -1.94 -4.97 -24.52
CA GLY A 20 -1.59 -5.82 -23.38
C GLY A 20 -1.56 -5.06 -22.05
N ILE A 21 -1.15 -5.74 -20.98
CA ILE A 21 -0.93 -5.13 -19.66
C ILE A 21 0.50 -4.60 -19.59
N THR A 22 0.63 -3.31 -19.32
CA THR A 22 1.90 -2.58 -19.26
C THR A 22 2.41 -2.42 -17.82
N GLU A 23 3.61 -1.86 -17.69
CA GLU A 23 4.19 -1.51 -16.39
C GLU A 23 3.41 -0.39 -15.69
N ALA A 24 2.86 0.56 -16.43
CA ALA A 24 2.04 1.62 -15.87
C ALA A 24 0.64 1.12 -15.45
N ASP A 25 0.05 0.18 -16.20
CA ASP A 25 -1.21 -0.46 -15.79
C ASP A 25 -1.09 -1.20 -14.46
N ASN A 26 0.03 -1.90 -14.27
CA ASN A 26 0.30 -2.55 -12.99
C ASN A 26 0.19 -1.56 -11.82
N ALA A 27 0.71 -0.35 -11.98
CA ALA A 27 0.64 0.65 -10.93
C ALA A 27 -0.81 1.13 -10.69
N VAL A 28 -1.62 1.28 -11.75
CA VAL A 28 -3.06 1.57 -11.63
C VAL A 28 -3.74 0.46 -10.82
N PHE A 29 -3.61 -0.80 -11.22
CA PHE A 29 -4.22 -1.92 -10.50
C PHE A 29 -3.74 -2.03 -9.05
N SER A 30 -2.44 -1.87 -8.81
CA SER A 30 -1.85 -1.93 -7.47
C SER A 30 -2.37 -0.80 -6.57
N ARG A 31 -2.65 0.38 -7.12
CA ARG A 31 -3.26 1.49 -6.37
C ARG A 31 -4.74 1.26 -6.10
N LEU A 32 -5.50 0.76 -7.07
CA LEU A 32 -6.92 0.46 -6.89
C LEU A 32 -7.17 -0.59 -5.79
N ALA A 33 -6.22 -1.47 -5.50
CA ALA A 33 -6.32 -2.42 -4.39
C ALA A 33 -6.36 -1.76 -2.99
N TYR A 34 -6.07 -0.46 -2.86
CA TYR A 34 -6.23 0.28 -1.59
C TYR A 34 -7.69 0.67 -1.30
N LEU A 35 -8.56 0.62 -2.31
CA LEU A 35 -10.00 0.80 -2.13
C LEU A 35 -10.66 -0.52 -1.71
N ASP A 36 -11.74 -0.45 -0.96
CA ASP A 36 -12.62 -1.60 -0.77
C ASP A 36 -13.52 -1.77 -1.99
N LEU A 37 -13.12 -2.64 -2.89
CA LEU A 37 -13.89 -2.97 -4.10
C LEU A 37 -14.80 -4.20 -3.89
N THR A 38 -14.87 -4.75 -2.69
CA THR A 38 -15.70 -5.93 -2.36
C THR A 38 -17.19 -5.73 -2.72
N PRO A 39 -17.81 -4.56 -2.46
CA PRO A 39 -19.21 -4.34 -2.82
C PRO A 39 -19.46 -4.31 -4.34
N PHE A 40 -18.42 -4.17 -5.13
CA PHE A 40 -18.49 -4.01 -6.59
C PHE A 40 -18.05 -5.28 -7.33
N ALA A 41 -17.88 -6.40 -6.65
CA ALA A 41 -17.56 -7.67 -7.29
C ALA A 41 -18.62 -8.05 -8.34
N GLY A 42 -18.19 -8.43 -9.54
CA GLY A 42 -19.04 -8.69 -10.71
C GLY A 42 -19.36 -7.45 -11.55
N MET A 43 -18.99 -6.24 -11.11
CA MET A 43 -19.20 -5.00 -11.88
C MET A 43 -17.98 -4.65 -12.71
N THR A 44 -18.19 -3.84 -13.74
CA THR A 44 -17.10 -3.19 -14.45
C THR A 44 -16.48 -2.08 -13.60
N LEU A 45 -15.25 -1.69 -13.90
CA LEU A 45 -14.60 -0.59 -13.19
C LEU A 45 -15.33 0.75 -13.42
N SER A 46 -15.97 0.93 -14.60
CA SER A 46 -16.80 2.09 -14.86
C SER A 46 -18.00 2.16 -13.92
N GLU A 47 -18.73 1.05 -13.76
CA GLU A 47 -19.88 0.96 -12.84
C GLU A 47 -19.45 1.15 -11.36
N ALA A 48 -18.30 0.60 -10.99
CA ALA A 48 -17.74 0.81 -9.66
C ALA A 48 -17.37 2.27 -9.42
N ALA A 49 -16.74 2.94 -10.42
CA ALA A 49 -16.34 4.34 -10.32
C ALA A 49 -17.54 5.29 -10.16
N GLU A 50 -18.68 4.98 -10.81
CA GLU A 50 -19.92 5.75 -10.68
C GLU A 50 -20.56 5.60 -9.28
N LYS A 51 -20.43 4.43 -8.66
CA LYS A 51 -21.10 4.08 -7.41
C LYS A 51 -20.22 4.23 -6.17
N TYR A 52 -18.90 4.37 -6.36
CA TYR A 52 -17.97 4.45 -5.24
C TYR A 52 -18.11 5.79 -4.52
N GLU A 53 -18.64 5.74 -3.33
CA GLU A 53 -18.69 6.90 -2.43
C GLU A 53 -17.36 6.96 -1.67
N SER A 54 -16.61 8.06 -1.84
CA SER A 54 -15.43 8.30 -1.02
C SER A 54 -15.88 8.44 0.43
N GLY A 55 -15.42 7.52 1.29
CA GLY A 55 -15.45 7.75 2.72
C GLY A 55 -14.55 8.94 3.07
N ASP A 56 -14.31 9.19 4.33
CA ASP A 56 -13.50 10.26 4.90
C ASP A 56 -12.35 10.77 3.98
N ASP A 57 -12.51 11.95 3.40
CA ASP A 57 -11.55 12.62 2.51
C ASP A 57 -10.26 13.10 3.22
N SER A 58 -10.13 12.87 4.53
CA SER A 58 -8.97 13.30 5.33
C SER A 58 -7.67 12.57 4.97
N ASN A 59 -7.75 11.40 4.31
CA ASN A 59 -6.59 10.66 3.85
C ASN A 59 -6.28 10.99 2.39
N LYS A 60 -5.29 11.87 2.16
CA LYS A 60 -4.86 12.30 0.83
C LYS A 60 -4.59 11.12 -0.13
N ILE A 61 -3.94 10.06 0.34
CA ILE A 61 -3.59 8.89 -0.50
C ILE A 61 -4.86 8.14 -0.93
N LEU A 62 -5.85 8.06 -0.06
CA LEU A 62 -7.14 7.44 -0.36
C LEU A 62 -7.93 8.31 -1.33
N SER A 63 -7.96 9.62 -1.13
CA SER A 63 -8.58 10.60 -2.04
C SER A 63 -7.96 10.53 -3.43
N GLU A 64 -6.62 10.57 -3.57
CA GLU A 64 -5.91 10.40 -4.84
C GLU A 64 -6.26 9.06 -5.52
N THR A 65 -6.49 8.00 -4.74
CA THR A 65 -6.88 6.68 -5.27
C THR A 65 -8.34 6.66 -5.74
N CYS A 66 -9.24 7.35 -5.06
CA CYS A 66 -10.63 7.54 -5.51
C CYS A 66 -10.68 8.31 -6.84
N ASP A 67 -9.87 9.36 -6.96
CA ASP A 67 -9.76 10.11 -8.21
C ASP A 67 -9.20 9.25 -9.34
N LEU A 68 -8.18 8.42 -9.04
CA LEU A 68 -7.64 7.44 -9.98
C LEU A 68 -8.73 6.44 -10.46
N LEU A 69 -9.58 5.96 -9.54
CA LEU A 69 -10.70 5.07 -9.90
C LEU A 69 -11.65 5.75 -10.88
N ARG A 70 -12.01 7.02 -10.63
CA ARG A 70 -12.88 7.81 -11.51
C ARG A 70 -12.22 8.06 -12.87
N GLU A 71 -10.94 8.46 -12.87
CA GLU A 71 -10.17 8.68 -14.10
C GLU A 71 -10.08 7.39 -14.94
N ALA A 72 -9.69 6.27 -14.32
CA ALA A 72 -9.56 4.99 -14.99
C ALA A 72 -10.92 4.45 -15.49
N GLY A 73 -11.95 4.49 -14.64
CA GLY A 73 -13.30 4.02 -14.97
C GLY A 73 -13.95 4.74 -16.17
N ASN A 74 -13.55 5.99 -16.43
CA ASN A 74 -14.02 6.80 -17.55
C ASN A 74 -13.27 6.53 -18.86
N THR A 75 -12.37 5.54 -18.91
CA THR A 75 -11.61 5.21 -20.14
C THR A 75 -12.06 3.90 -20.77
N ILE A 76 -11.78 3.75 -22.07
CA ILE A 76 -11.99 2.48 -22.77
C ILE A 76 -11.06 1.40 -22.19
N ARG A 77 -9.81 1.77 -21.83
CA ARG A 77 -8.82 0.83 -21.33
C ARG A 77 -9.25 0.16 -20.05
N PHE A 78 -9.61 0.93 -19.03
CA PHE A 78 -9.90 0.42 -17.71
C PHE A 78 -11.40 0.27 -17.42
N GLY A 79 -12.26 1.09 -18.05
CA GLY A 79 -13.68 1.11 -17.73
C GLY A 79 -14.40 -0.23 -17.96
N TYR A 80 -13.95 -1.02 -18.93
CA TYR A 80 -14.55 -2.32 -19.28
C TYR A 80 -13.97 -3.52 -18.52
N ILE A 81 -12.92 -3.33 -17.72
CA ILE A 81 -12.41 -4.44 -16.91
C ILE A 81 -13.44 -4.79 -15.83
N THR A 82 -13.54 -6.08 -15.50
CA THR A 82 -14.45 -6.57 -14.48
C THR A 82 -13.70 -6.82 -13.17
N ILE A 83 -14.31 -6.44 -12.06
CA ILE A 83 -13.86 -6.80 -10.72
C ILE A 83 -14.38 -8.23 -10.45
N GLU A 84 -13.53 -9.23 -10.65
CA GLU A 84 -13.94 -10.65 -10.60
C GLU A 84 -14.13 -11.18 -9.19
N GLY A 85 -13.39 -10.65 -8.23
CA GLY A 85 -13.49 -11.04 -6.84
C GLY A 85 -12.53 -10.27 -5.95
N CYS A 86 -12.90 -10.22 -4.67
CA CYS A 86 -12.11 -9.60 -3.62
C CYS A 86 -12.05 -10.52 -2.41
N ARG A 87 -11.00 -10.38 -1.60
CA ARG A 87 -10.89 -11.04 -0.31
C ARG A 87 -10.21 -10.14 0.70
N GLU A 88 -10.89 -9.86 1.80
CA GLU A 88 -10.33 -9.16 2.95
C GLU A 88 -10.23 -10.09 4.15
N ILE A 89 -9.12 -10.00 4.89
CA ILE A 89 -8.92 -10.65 6.18
C ILE A 89 -8.28 -9.61 7.09
N VAL A 90 -8.99 -9.18 8.12
CA VAL A 90 -8.46 -8.33 9.18
C VAL A 90 -8.68 -9.04 10.50
N SER A 91 -7.59 -9.34 11.22
CA SER A 91 -7.65 -10.08 12.47
C SER A 91 -6.56 -9.60 13.42
N GLU A 92 -6.97 -9.10 14.58
CA GLU A 92 -6.05 -8.77 15.67
C GLU A 92 -5.41 -10.03 16.27
N ASP A 93 -6.15 -11.14 16.36
CA ASP A 93 -5.63 -12.41 16.91
C ASP A 93 -4.56 -13.03 16.00
N MET A 94 -4.77 -13.00 14.71
CA MET A 94 -3.77 -13.44 13.72
C MET A 94 -2.75 -12.33 13.40
N GLN A 95 -2.96 -11.14 13.91
CA GLN A 95 -2.12 -9.96 13.67
C GLN A 95 -1.88 -9.73 12.17
N THR A 96 -2.96 -9.72 11.39
CA THR A 96 -2.92 -9.62 9.94
C THR A 96 -3.94 -8.63 9.39
N ALA A 97 -3.53 -7.94 8.32
CA ALA A 97 -4.41 -7.14 7.46
C ALA A 97 -4.08 -7.47 6.00
N PHE A 98 -4.93 -8.27 5.40
CA PHE A 98 -4.80 -8.75 4.02
C PHE A 98 -5.97 -8.26 3.18
N TYR A 99 -5.70 -7.81 1.97
CA TYR A 99 -6.70 -7.58 0.94
C TYR A 99 -6.13 -7.90 -0.44
N ALA A 100 -6.92 -8.56 -1.25
CA ALA A 100 -6.62 -8.80 -2.66
C ALA A 100 -7.85 -8.60 -3.52
N VAL A 101 -7.63 -8.19 -4.76
CA VAL A 101 -8.67 -8.02 -5.78
C VAL A 101 -8.19 -8.61 -7.10
N THR A 102 -9.08 -9.30 -7.82
CA THR A 102 -8.84 -9.82 -9.17
C THR A 102 -9.59 -8.98 -10.20
N PHE A 103 -8.86 -8.44 -11.16
CA PHE A 103 -9.38 -7.72 -12.31
C PHE A 103 -9.27 -8.60 -13.55
N ALA A 104 -10.35 -8.70 -14.33
CA ALA A 104 -10.31 -9.30 -15.67
C ALA A 104 -10.10 -8.21 -16.73
N ALA A 105 -8.90 -8.17 -17.31
CA ALA A 105 -8.59 -7.28 -18.43
C ALA A 105 -9.28 -7.72 -19.73
N ASP A 106 -9.44 -9.04 -19.89
CA ASP A 106 -10.25 -9.71 -20.91
C ASP A 106 -10.67 -11.11 -20.42
N LYS A 107 -11.29 -11.91 -21.30
CA LYS A 107 -11.82 -13.25 -20.94
C LYS A 107 -10.77 -14.23 -20.42
N LYS A 108 -9.48 -14.03 -20.71
CA LYS A 108 -8.39 -14.96 -20.37
C LYS A 108 -7.16 -14.27 -19.79
N THR A 109 -7.25 -12.97 -19.47
CA THR A 109 -6.14 -12.20 -18.92
C THR A 109 -6.60 -11.52 -17.63
N PHE A 110 -5.98 -11.88 -16.53
CA PHE A 110 -6.34 -11.42 -15.20
C PHE A 110 -5.16 -10.71 -14.53
N PHE A 111 -5.47 -9.71 -13.71
CA PHE A 111 -4.51 -9.07 -12.83
C PHE A 111 -4.97 -9.24 -11.38
N ILE A 112 -4.14 -9.87 -10.55
CA ILE A 112 -4.37 -9.97 -9.10
C ILE A 112 -3.53 -8.89 -8.43
N ALA A 113 -4.21 -7.95 -7.78
CA ALA A 113 -3.59 -6.87 -7.03
C ALA A 113 -3.71 -7.08 -5.53
N PHE A 114 -2.60 -6.90 -4.81
CA PHE A 114 -2.55 -6.98 -3.36
C PHE A 114 -2.41 -5.59 -2.75
N ARG A 115 -3.23 -5.30 -1.74
CA ARG A 115 -3.12 -4.08 -0.93
C ARG A 115 -1.83 -4.10 -0.13
N GLY A 116 -1.14 -2.97 -0.10
CA GLY A 116 -0.07 -2.71 0.85
C GLY A 116 -0.59 -2.36 2.24
N THR A 117 0.25 -1.69 3.02
CA THR A 117 -0.10 -1.22 4.35
C THR A 117 -1.18 -0.14 4.25
N ASP A 118 -2.27 -0.34 4.95
CA ASP A 118 -3.34 0.65 5.12
C ASP A 118 -3.13 1.46 6.43
N ASP A 119 -4.14 2.19 6.87
CA ASP A 119 -4.09 3.01 8.08
C ASP A 119 -4.34 2.22 9.38
N LYS A 120 -4.56 0.90 9.31
CA LYS A 120 -4.81 0.06 10.50
C LYS A 120 -3.52 -0.25 11.25
N ILE A 121 -3.55 -0.17 12.57
CA ILE A 121 -2.39 -0.48 13.41
C ILE A 121 -1.89 -1.92 13.22
N VAL A 122 -2.81 -2.87 13.05
CA VAL A 122 -2.47 -4.27 12.78
C VAL A 122 -1.70 -4.44 11.46
N SER A 123 -1.92 -3.57 10.47
CA SER A 123 -1.19 -3.56 9.20
C SER A 123 0.27 -3.18 9.40
N PHE A 124 0.53 -2.11 10.15
CA PHE A 124 1.88 -1.68 10.52
C PHE A 124 2.63 -2.71 11.37
N TYR A 125 1.92 -3.35 12.30
CA TYR A 125 2.49 -4.41 13.11
C TYR A 125 2.91 -5.62 12.26
N GLU A 126 2.08 -6.02 11.29
CA GLU A 126 2.42 -7.11 10.36
C GLU A 126 3.62 -6.75 9.48
N ASP A 127 3.78 -5.48 9.10
CA ASP A 127 4.96 -5.02 8.36
C ASP A 127 6.25 -5.19 9.18
N ALA A 128 6.22 -4.85 10.46
CA ALA A 128 7.35 -5.08 11.35
C ALA A 128 7.69 -6.58 11.45
N LYS A 129 6.68 -7.47 11.40
CA LYS A 129 6.89 -8.93 11.42
C LYS A 129 7.65 -9.44 10.20
N LEU A 130 7.55 -8.78 9.04
CA LEU A 130 8.30 -9.20 7.84
C LEU A 130 9.81 -9.26 8.08
N ALA A 131 10.33 -8.51 9.05
CA ALA A 131 11.75 -8.49 9.38
C ALA A 131 12.21 -9.70 10.22
N TYR A 132 11.31 -10.33 10.99
CA TYR A 132 11.70 -11.39 11.93
C TYR A 132 10.83 -12.65 11.89
N ALA A 133 9.73 -12.64 11.13
CA ALA A 133 8.84 -13.79 11.01
C ALA A 133 8.64 -14.16 9.54
N PHE A 134 8.67 -15.47 9.26
CA PHE A 134 8.44 -15.99 7.92
C PHE A 134 7.81 -17.39 7.98
N PRO A 135 6.69 -17.63 7.23
CA PRO A 135 5.88 -16.61 6.58
C PRO A 135 4.99 -15.85 7.57
N VAL A 136 4.57 -14.62 7.22
CA VAL A 136 3.49 -13.92 7.93
C VAL A 136 2.12 -14.33 7.39
N ALA A 137 1.04 -14.07 8.15
CA ALA A 137 -0.29 -14.56 7.80
C ALA A 137 -0.84 -14.00 6.48
N SER A 138 -0.54 -12.73 6.14
CA SER A 138 -0.92 -12.16 4.84
C SER A 138 -0.21 -12.83 3.66
N GLN A 139 1.03 -13.29 3.82
CA GLN A 139 1.76 -14.03 2.78
C GLN A 139 1.07 -15.37 2.46
N THR A 140 0.72 -16.14 3.48
CA THR A 140 -0.02 -17.40 3.29
C THR A 140 -1.42 -17.18 2.72
N SER A 141 -2.08 -16.09 3.10
CA SER A 141 -3.36 -15.67 2.54
C SER A 141 -3.25 -15.31 1.06
N ALA A 142 -2.16 -14.63 0.67
CA ALA A 142 -1.88 -14.28 -0.73
C ALA A 142 -1.69 -15.53 -1.60
N LEU A 143 -0.90 -16.50 -1.13
CA LEU A 143 -0.74 -17.80 -1.83
C LEU A 143 -2.09 -18.52 -1.98
N SER A 144 -2.87 -18.62 -0.90
CA SER A 144 -4.19 -19.25 -0.92
C SER A 144 -5.14 -18.56 -1.91
N TYR A 145 -5.11 -17.22 -1.96
CA TYR A 145 -5.95 -16.46 -2.89
C TYR A 145 -5.56 -16.71 -4.35
N VAL A 146 -4.27 -16.62 -4.70
CA VAL A 146 -3.78 -16.88 -6.07
C VAL A 146 -4.11 -18.30 -6.49
N THR A 147 -3.85 -19.29 -5.63
CA THR A 147 -4.16 -20.70 -5.95
C THR A 147 -5.66 -20.89 -6.22
N GLY A 148 -6.53 -20.26 -5.42
CA GLY A 148 -7.98 -20.28 -5.65
C GLY A 148 -8.39 -19.66 -6.98
N GLU A 149 -7.83 -18.48 -7.31
CA GLU A 149 -8.09 -17.79 -8.58
C GLU A 149 -7.62 -18.61 -9.81
N LEU A 150 -6.47 -19.26 -9.69
CA LEU A 150 -5.97 -20.17 -10.72
C LEU A 150 -6.83 -21.41 -10.92
N GLN A 151 -7.49 -21.90 -9.88
CA GLN A 151 -8.43 -23.02 -9.97
C GLN A 151 -9.79 -22.60 -10.56
N LEU A 152 -10.25 -21.40 -10.23
CA LEU A 152 -11.55 -20.89 -10.67
C LEU A 152 -11.56 -20.41 -12.13
N ARG A 153 -10.43 -19.94 -12.65
CA ARG A 153 -10.36 -19.26 -13.95
C ARG A 153 -9.30 -19.88 -14.86
N ASP A 154 -9.69 -20.14 -16.09
CA ASP A 154 -8.76 -20.55 -17.15
C ASP A 154 -8.18 -19.30 -17.84
N GLY A 155 -6.86 -19.14 -17.83
CA GLY A 155 -6.20 -18.00 -18.45
C GLY A 155 -4.80 -17.73 -17.93
N LYS A 156 -4.31 -16.55 -18.24
CA LYS A 156 -3.01 -16.03 -17.84
C LYS A 156 -3.18 -14.92 -16.81
N PHE A 157 -2.24 -14.83 -15.89
CA PHE A 157 -2.32 -13.93 -14.77
C PHE A 157 -1.08 -13.04 -14.66
N PHE A 158 -1.32 -11.83 -14.24
CA PHE A 158 -0.33 -10.92 -13.70
C PHE A 158 -0.58 -10.79 -12.20
N LEU A 159 0.47 -10.69 -11.43
CA LEU A 159 0.41 -10.40 -10.00
C LEU A 159 1.08 -9.08 -9.74
N GLY A 160 0.58 -8.30 -8.80
CA GLY A 160 1.24 -7.07 -8.42
C GLY A 160 0.70 -6.48 -7.13
N GLY A 161 1.46 -5.53 -6.59
CA GLY A 161 1.07 -4.77 -5.42
C GLY A 161 2.12 -3.70 -5.11
N HIS A 162 1.74 -2.77 -4.26
CA HIS A 162 2.61 -1.69 -3.81
C HIS A 162 2.97 -1.92 -2.33
N SER A 163 4.20 -1.58 -1.96
CA SER A 163 4.67 -1.73 -0.58
C SER A 163 4.55 -3.19 -0.11
N LYS A 164 3.98 -3.50 1.05
CA LYS A 164 3.69 -4.87 1.50
C LYS A 164 2.99 -5.70 0.42
N GLY A 165 2.06 -5.11 -0.36
CA GLY A 165 1.36 -5.80 -1.44
C GLY A 165 2.30 -6.36 -2.52
N GLY A 166 3.41 -5.68 -2.80
CA GLY A 166 4.46 -6.17 -3.69
C GLY A 166 5.16 -7.42 -3.15
N ASN A 167 5.51 -7.40 -1.87
CA ASN A 167 6.05 -8.59 -1.18
C ASN A 167 5.06 -9.77 -1.24
N LEU A 168 3.76 -9.53 -1.00
CA LEU A 168 2.73 -10.56 -1.08
C LEU A 168 2.62 -11.18 -2.48
N ALA A 169 2.71 -10.36 -3.54
CA ALA A 169 2.68 -10.83 -4.92
C ALA A 169 3.89 -11.74 -5.22
N VAL A 170 5.08 -11.34 -4.80
CA VAL A 170 6.30 -12.13 -4.97
C VAL A 170 6.24 -13.42 -4.15
N PHE A 171 5.82 -13.35 -2.87
CA PHE A 171 5.67 -14.54 -2.04
C PHE A 171 4.71 -15.54 -2.66
N ALA A 172 3.51 -15.11 -3.04
CA ALA A 172 2.51 -16.00 -3.64
C ALA A 172 3.09 -16.72 -4.86
N PHE A 173 3.73 -15.97 -5.77
CA PHE A 173 4.35 -16.54 -6.97
C PHE A 173 5.44 -17.57 -6.65
N LEU A 174 6.35 -17.26 -5.72
CA LEU A 174 7.48 -18.14 -5.40
C LEU A 174 7.03 -19.51 -4.84
N PHE A 175 5.88 -19.53 -4.14
CA PHE A 175 5.33 -20.73 -3.52
C PHE A 175 4.28 -21.48 -4.37
N LEU A 176 3.89 -20.95 -5.54
CA LEU A 176 3.10 -21.70 -6.52
C LEU A 176 3.83 -22.94 -7.02
N ARG A 177 3.08 -23.96 -7.43
CA ARG A 177 3.62 -25.12 -8.16
C ARG A 177 4.09 -24.68 -9.55
N ASP A 178 4.99 -25.46 -10.15
CA ASP A 178 5.58 -25.09 -11.43
C ASP A 178 4.54 -24.92 -12.56
N GLU A 179 3.52 -25.79 -12.61
CA GLU A 179 2.42 -25.68 -13.58
C GLU A 179 1.57 -24.43 -13.37
N GLU A 180 1.41 -23.98 -12.13
CA GLU A 180 0.71 -22.74 -11.79
C GLU A 180 1.56 -21.52 -12.18
N LYS A 181 2.89 -21.57 -11.94
CA LYS A 181 3.82 -20.51 -12.37
C LYS A 181 3.82 -20.31 -13.88
N ASP A 182 3.62 -21.35 -14.67
CA ASP A 182 3.54 -21.25 -16.14
C ASP A 182 2.35 -20.41 -16.61
N ARG A 183 1.33 -20.24 -15.77
CA ARG A 183 0.19 -19.37 -16.03
C ARG A 183 0.42 -17.93 -15.62
N ILE A 184 1.45 -17.63 -14.84
CA ILE A 184 1.83 -16.27 -14.46
C ILE A 184 2.73 -15.68 -15.55
N ILE A 185 2.30 -14.54 -16.11
CA ILE A 185 3.07 -13.80 -17.13
C ILE A 185 4.15 -12.97 -16.45
N ARG A 186 3.78 -12.22 -15.42
CA ARG A 186 4.67 -11.29 -14.72
C ARG A 186 4.21 -11.03 -13.29
N VAL A 187 5.16 -10.75 -12.43
CA VAL A 187 4.94 -10.34 -11.04
C VAL A 187 5.59 -8.99 -10.84
N TYR A 188 4.81 -8.02 -10.37
CA TYR A 188 5.30 -6.68 -10.10
C TYR A 188 5.38 -6.43 -8.60
N ASN A 189 6.57 -6.08 -8.15
CA ASN A 189 6.82 -5.56 -6.82
C ASN A 189 7.08 -4.06 -6.92
N ASN A 190 6.09 -3.25 -6.57
CA ASN A 190 6.20 -1.80 -6.64
C ASN A 190 6.68 -1.27 -5.29
N ASP A 191 7.98 -1.10 -5.14
CA ASP A 191 8.67 -0.58 -3.95
C ASP A 191 8.30 -1.31 -2.65
N GLY A 192 8.07 -2.63 -2.73
CA GLY A 192 7.80 -3.48 -1.58
C GLY A 192 9.06 -4.14 -1.04
N PRO A 193 9.11 -4.45 0.27
CA PRO A 193 10.26 -5.05 0.90
C PRO A 193 10.55 -6.47 0.36
N GLY A 194 11.80 -6.89 0.46
CA GLY A 194 12.23 -8.24 0.17
C GLY A 194 11.88 -9.26 1.26
N PHE A 195 12.78 -10.23 1.46
CA PHE A 195 12.65 -11.31 2.45
C PHE A 195 13.91 -11.36 3.34
N PRO A 196 13.84 -11.94 4.55
CA PRO A 196 15.05 -12.20 5.34
C PRO A 196 16.09 -12.93 4.47
N ARG A 197 17.36 -12.56 4.61
CA ARG A 197 18.44 -12.98 3.69
C ARG A 197 18.53 -14.49 3.52
N GLU A 198 18.47 -15.24 4.64
CA GLU A 198 18.55 -16.70 4.59
C GLU A 198 17.37 -17.30 3.80
N ILE A 199 16.23 -16.67 3.83
CA ILE A 199 15.04 -17.07 3.08
C ILE A 199 15.17 -16.67 1.61
N ALA A 200 15.64 -15.46 1.33
CA ALA A 200 15.84 -14.95 -0.02
C ALA A 200 16.84 -15.81 -0.80
N ASP A 201 17.96 -16.18 -0.18
CA ASP A 201 19.00 -17.02 -0.78
C ASP A 201 18.46 -18.40 -1.25
N ILE A 202 17.44 -18.91 -0.57
CA ILE A 202 16.75 -20.16 -0.95
C ILE A 202 15.68 -19.89 -2.03
N LEU A 203 14.86 -18.85 -1.83
CA LEU A 203 13.68 -18.61 -2.67
C LEU A 203 14.06 -18.19 -4.09
N PHE A 204 15.03 -17.30 -4.23
CA PHE A 204 15.38 -16.73 -5.54
C PHE A 204 16.29 -17.66 -6.40
N THR A 205 16.61 -18.83 -5.91
CA THR A 205 17.19 -19.92 -6.76
C THR A 205 16.13 -20.70 -7.52
N ARG A 206 14.82 -20.48 -7.25
CA ARG A 206 13.71 -21.20 -7.86
C ARG A 206 13.47 -20.78 -9.32
N LYS A 207 12.84 -21.69 -10.06
CA LYS A 207 12.45 -21.48 -11.46
C LYS A 207 11.55 -20.24 -11.61
N ASN A 208 11.75 -19.54 -12.72
CA ASN A 208 10.91 -18.41 -13.16
C ASN A 208 11.09 -17.09 -12.39
N CYS A 209 12.15 -16.94 -11.59
CA CYS A 209 12.42 -15.64 -10.91
C CYS A 209 12.58 -14.48 -11.92
N GLU A 210 12.89 -14.77 -13.19
CA GLU A 210 12.93 -13.76 -14.26
C GLU A 210 11.59 -13.12 -14.58
N LYS A 211 10.47 -13.69 -14.09
CA LYS A 211 9.13 -13.09 -14.18
C LYS A 211 8.87 -12.02 -13.12
N ILE A 212 9.75 -11.91 -12.11
CA ILE A 212 9.63 -10.93 -11.03
C ILE A 212 10.30 -9.62 -11.47
N TYR A 213 9.56 -8.52 -11.37
CA TYR A 213 9.99 -7.17 -11.70
C TYR A 213 9.80 -6.27 -10.47
N ASN A 214 10.92 -5.82 -9.91
CA ASN A 214 10.95 -4.84 -8.84
C ASN A 214 11.05 -3.44 -9.46
N LEU A 215 10.11 -2.58 -9.17
CA LEU A 215 10.08 -1.18 -9.56
C LEU A 215 10.37 -0.35 -8.32
N MET A 216 11.53 0.28 -8.25
CA MET A 216 12.01 1.01 -7.08
C MET A 216 12.41 2.42 -7.46
N PRO A 217 11.91 3.48 -6.78
CA PRO A 217 12.36 4.84 -7.04
C PRO A 217 13.83 5.05 -6.61
N GLU A 218 14.46 6.12 -7.12
CA GLU A 218 15.87 6.42 -6.82
C GLU A 218 16.17 6.56 -5.32
N ASP A 219 15.22 7.12 -4.54
CA ASP A 219 15.33 7.28 -3.09
C ASP A 219 14.58 6.15 -2.33
N SER A 220 14.39 4.97 -2.95
CA SER A 220 13.72 3.86 -2.29
C SER A 220 14.37 3.53 -0.95
N ILE A 221 13.50 3.38 0.05
CA ILE A 221 13.85 2.87 1.38
C ILE A 221 13.18 1.50 1.57
N ILE A 222 11.87 1.44 1.35
CA ILE A 222 11.07 0.23 1.61
C ILE A 222 11.45 -0.90 0.65
N GLY A 223 11.58 -0.61 -0.65
CA GLY A 223 11.96 -1.61 -1.65
C GLY A 223 13.37 -2.16 -1.46
N ARG A 224 14.22 -1.44 -0.70
CA ARG A 224 15.58 -1.87 -0.36
C ARG A 224 15.70 -2.49 1.03
N MET A 225 14.59 -2.59 1.76
CA MET A 225 14.56 -3.34 3.01
C MET A 225 14.55 -4.83 2.72
N LEU A 226 15.41 -5.56 3.42
CA LEU A 226 15.54 -7.01 3.25
C LEU A 226 16.11 -7.39 1.86
N SER A 227 16.19 -8.67 1.56
CA SER A 227 16.80 -9.17 0.32
C SER A 227 15.74 -9.49 -0.72
N ASP A 228 15.94 -9.00 -1.92
CA ASP A 228 15.07 -9.25 -3.06
C ASP A 228 15.76 -10.10 -4.15
N GLY A 229 15.00 -10.46 -5.17
CA GLY A 229 15.49 -11.13 -6.37
C GLY A 229 14.58 -10.84 -7.57
N GLY A 230 15.01 -11.28 -8.74
CA GLY A 230 14.35 -10.95 -10.00
C GLY A 230 15.02 -9.76 -10.71
N LYS A 231 14.25 -9.03 -11.51
CA LYS A 231 14.74 -7.89 -12.29
C LYS A 231 14.37 -6.59 -11.61
N THR A 232 15.36 -5.79 -11.24
CA THR A 232 15.13 -4.47 -10.64
C THR A 232 15.27 -3.37 -11.68
N LYS A 233 14.28 -2.52 -11.77
CA LYS A 233 14.28 -1.28 -12.53
C LYS A 233 14.20 -0.11 -11.55
N ILE A 234 15.27 0.70 -11.54
CA ILE A 234 15.28 1.95 -10.79
C ILE A 234 14.53 3.00 -11.60
N ILE A 235 13.61 3.71 -10.98
CA ILE A 235 12.71 4.65 -11.65
C ILE A 235 12.82 6.07 -11.09
N LYS A 236 12.48 7.04 -11.92
CA LYS A 236 12.41 8.45 -11.56
C LYS A 236 11.13 8.78 -10.82
N SER A 237 11.24 9.72 -9.89
CA SER A 237 10.11 10.32 -9.17
C SER A 237 10.21 11.83 -9.18
N SER A 238 9.08 12.50 -9.12
CA SER A 238 8.97 13.96 -8.95
C SER A 238 9.12 14.41 -7.50
N ALA A 239 9.04 13.46 -6.55
CA ALA A 239 9.28 13.70 -5.12
C ALA A 239 10.75 13.43 -4.76
N SER A 240 11.09 13.57 -3.48
CA SER A 240 12.40 13.26 -2.91
C SER A 240 12.27 12.49 -1.58
N GLY A 241 13.31 11.72 -1.25
CA GLY A 241 13.37 10.93 -0.02
C GLY A 241 12.21 9.95 0.10
N ALA A 242 11.72 9.72 1.31
CA ALA A 242 10.64 8.77 1.60
C ALA A 242 9.32 9.07 0.84
N ALA A 243 9.09 10.31 0.40
CA ALA A 243 7.91 10.66 -0.39
C ALA A 243 7.89 10.00 -1.78
N GLN A 244 9.04 9.52 -2.27
CA GLN A 244 9.11 8.74 -3.51
C GLN A 244 8.41 7.37 -3.41
N HIS A 245 8.12 6.88 -2.20
CA HIS A 245 7.32 5.67 -2.00
C HIS A 245 5.89 5.79 -2.56
N ASN A 246 5.39 7.01 -2.73
CA ASN A 246 4.07 7.23 -3.32
C ASN A 246 4.12 7.07 -4.85
N ILE A 247 3.44 6.04 -5.39
CA ILE A 247 3.37 5.74 -6.83
C ILE A 247 2.91 6.95 -7.67
N PHE A 248 2.05 7.82 -7.13
CA PHE A 248 1.56 9.02 -7.85
C PHE A 248 2.67 10.01 -8.21
N THR A 249 3.84 9.90 -7.56
CA THR A 249 5.01 10.74 -7.84
C THR A 249 5.94 10.14 -8.89
N TRP A 250 5.69 8.90 -9.35
CA TRP A 250 6.56 8.20 -10.29
C TRP A 250 6.41 8.75 -11.70
N GLU A 251 7.55 9.06 -12.36
CA GLU A 251 7.56 9.63 -13.69
C GLU A 251 7.28 8.59 -14.76
N ILE A 252 6.28 8.84 -15.61
CA ILE A 252 5.93 8.00 -16.76
C ILE A 252 6.82 8.32 -17.97
N SER A 253 7.14 7.30 -18.75
CA SER A 253 7.79 7.37 -20.05
C SER A 253 7.25 6.28 -20.97
N GLY A 254 6.41 6.66 -21.93
CA GLY A 254 5.70 5.70 -22.79
C GLY A 254 4.72 4.84 -22.00
N GLU A 255 4.84 3.52 -22.12
CA GLU A 255 3.97 2.53 -21.49
C GLU A 255 4.42 2.12 -20.06
N GLY A 256 5.45 2.75 -19.52
CA GLY A 256 6.01 2.41 -18.22
C GLY A 256 6.62 3.59 -17.52
N PHE A 257 7.48 3.32 -16.54
CA PHE A 257 8.16 4.34 -15.77
C PHE A 257 9.50 4.72 -16.37
N LYS A 258 9.86 5.99 -16.24
CA LYS A 258 11.13 6.53 -16.67
C LYS A 258 12.26 5.94 -15.83
N ALA A 259 13.22 5.29 -16.49
CA ALA A 259 14.36 4.69 -15.80
C ALA A 259 15.29 5.74 -15.20
N ALA A 260 15.80 5.46 -14.02
CA ALA A 260 16.94 6.10 -13.41
C ALA A 260 18.20 5.25 -13.60
N LYS A 261 19.38 5.87 -13.48
CA LYS A 261 20.65 5.17 -13.71
C LYS A 261 21.13 4.38 -12.49
N ARG A 262 20.84 4.85 -11.29
CA ARG A 262 21.28 4.27 -10.01
C ARG A 262 20.38 4.77 -8.89
N PHE A 263 20.45 4.13 -7.75
CA PHE A 263 19.91 4.65 -6.50
C PHE A 263 20.67 5.92 -6.07
N SER A 264 20.02 6.75 -5.28
CA SER A 264 20.66 7.91 -4.70
C SER A 264 21.58 7.52 -3.53
N MET A 265 22.49 8.41 -3.17
CA MET A 265 23.32 8.22 -1.96
C MET A 265 22.47 8.10 -0.69
N PHE A 266 21.32 8.75 -0.66
CA PHE A 266 20.37 8.64 0.46
C PHE A 266 19.81 7.21 0.56
N SER A 267 19.36 6.63 -0.55
CA SER A 267 18.86 5.25 -0.58
C SER A 267 19.94 4.23 -0.22
N GLU A 268 21.17 4.40 -0.74
CA GLU A 268 22.30 3.54 -0.40
C GLU A 268 22.63 3.61 1.10
N TYR A 269 22.71 4.83 1.66
CA TYR A 269 22.94 5.01 3.10
C TYR A 269 21.84 4.37 3.98
N MET A 270 20.57 4.52 3.57
CA MET A 270 19.45 3.93 4.29
C MET A 270 19.46 2.41 4.23
N GLU A 271 19.80 1.81 3.08
CA GLU A 271 19.96 0.35 2.95
C GLU A 271 21.03 -0.18 3.90
N ASP A 272 22.24 0.43 3.87
CA ASP A 272 23.34 0.03 4.74
C ASP A 272 22.94 0.10 6.22
N THR A 273 22.28 1.20 6.61
CA THR A 273 21.82 1.40 7.99
C THR A 273 20.77 0.36 8.39
N LEU A 274 19.78 0.09 7.53
CA LEU A 274 18.72 -0.87 7.81
C LEU A 274 19.25 -2.30 7.83
N THR A 275 20.11 -2.65 6.87
CA THR A 275 20.74 -3.98 6.80
C THR A 275 21.57 -4.24 8.05
N GLN A 276 22.44 -3.30 8.43
CA GLN A 276 23.23 -3.41 9.65
C GLN A 276 22.35 -3.58 10.89
N SER A 277 21.29 -2.81 11.00
CA SER A 277 20.35 -2.91 12.13
C SER A 277 19.65 -4.26 12.18
N LEU A 278 19.25 -4.83 11.03
CA LEU A 278 18.59 -6.14 10.97
C LEU A 278 19.55 -7.31 11.23
N GLU A 279 20.82 -7.19 10.82
CA GLU A 279 21.84 -8.23 11.04
C GLU A 279 22.36 -8.25 12.47
N THR A 280 22.31 -7.13 13.20
CA THR A 280 22.82 -7.02 14.57
C THR A 280 21.80 -7.33 15.65
N LEU A 281 20.50 -7.28 15.34
CA LEU A 281 19.43 -7.47 16.31
C LEU A 281 18.87 -8.90 16.27
N GLU A 282 18.77 -9.52 17.43
CA GLU A 282 18.13 -10.83 17.55
C GLU A 282 16.63 -10.74 17.22
N PRO A 283 16.06 -11.72 16.49
CA PRO A 283 14.65 -11.75 16.11
C PRO A 283 13.67 -11.56 17.28
N GLU A 284 14.00 -12.12 18.46
CA GLU A 284 13.16 -11.96 19.67
C GLU A 284 13.13 -10.51 20.17
N ARG A 285 14.23 -9.77 20.08
CA ARG A 285 14.25 -8.34 20.44
C ARG A 285 13.44 -7.49 19.48
N MET A 286 13.50 -7.80 18.16
CA MET A 286 12.66 -7.14 17.17
C MET A 286 11.19 -7.37 17.45
N LYS A 287 10.82 -8.60 17.78
CA LYS A 287 9.47 -9.00 18.14
C LYS A 287 8.98 -8.28 19.40
N ASP A 288 9.80 -8.23 20.45
CA ASP A 288 9.45 -7.57 21.71
C ASP A 288 9.22 -6.07 21.53
N ALA A 289 10.08 -5.41 20.75
CA ALA A 289 9.93 -4.00 20.43
C ALA A 289 8.66 -3.72 19.59
N ALA A 290 8.39 -4.56 18.59
CA ALA A 290 7.16 -4.44 17.78
C ALA A 290 5.89 -4.68 18.62
N ASN A 291 5.92 -5.69 19.50
CA ASN A 291 4.85 -5.96 20.47
C ASN A 291 4.60 -4.76 21.39
N ALA A 292 5.66 -4.14 21.92
CA ALA A 292 5.53 -2.98 22.82
C ALA A 292 4.77 -1.84 22.15
N VAL A 293 5.12 -1.50 20.91
CA VAL A 293 4.41 -0.45 20.13
C VAL A 293 2.95 -0.83 19.88
N PHE A 294 2.70 -2.08 19.49
CA PHE A 294 1.36 -2.58 19.20
C PHE A 294 0.46 -2.57 20.46
N GLU A 295 0.98 -3.04 21.59
CA GLU A 295 0.25 -3.07 22.86
C GLU A 295 -0.06 -1.66 23.39
N ILE A 296 0.86 -0.69 23.23
CA ILE A 296 0.59 0.71 23.60
C ILE A 296 -0.59 1.24 22.77
N ALA A 297 -0.59 1.01 21.46
CA ALA A 297 -1.67 1.43 20.57
C ALA A 297 -3.02 0.77 20.97
N LYS A 298 -3.01 -0.55 21.14
CA LYS A 298 -4.18 -1.35 21.51
C LYS A 298 -4.78 -0.93 22.86
N ASN A 299 -3.95 -0.78 23.88
CA ASN A 299 -4.38 -0.37 25.22
C ASN A 299 -4.91 1.06 25.25
N SER A 300 -4.51 1.88 24.29
CA SER A 300 -5.02 3.25 24.10
C SER A 300 -6.25 3.33 23.21
N GLY A 301 -6.79 2.18 22.75
CA GLY A 301 -7.95 2.10 21.87
C GLY A 301 -7.70 2.55 20.43
N ILE A 302 -6.43 2.68 20.00
CA ILE A 302 -6.04 3.10 18.67
C ILE A 302 -6.03 1.84 17.77
N LYS A 303 -6.99 1.71 16.87
CA LYS A 303 -7.07 0.64 15.88
C LYS A 303 -6.59 1.09 14.51
N SER A 304 -6.68 2.39 14.22
CA SER A 304 -6.31 3.03 12.97
C SER A 304 -5.69 4.40 13.26
N LEU A 305 -4.87 4.91 12.34
CA LEU A 305 -4.37 6.29 12.42
C LEU A 305 -5.51 7.33 12.41
N LYS A 306 -6.69 6.99 11.91
CA LYS A 306 -7.89 7.84 11.95
C LYS A 306 -8.45 8.01 13.37
N ASP A 307 -8.19 7.08 14.27
CA ASP A 307 -8.58 7.19 15.67
C ASP A 307 -7.80 8.31 16.39
N ILE A 308 -6.68 8.75 15.79
CA ILE A 308 -5.86 9.84 16.31
C ILE A 308 -6.44 11.17 15.81
N ASN A 309 -7.33 11.77 16.59
CA ASN A 309 -8.02 13.00 16.23
C ASN A 309 -8.26 13.92 17.45
N ILE A 310 -8.77 15.14 17.21
CA ILE A 310 -8.94 16.16 18.25
C ILE A 310 -9.95 15.75 19.33
N LYS A 311 -10.91 14.87 19.02
CA LYS A 311 -11.95 14.46 19.97
C LYS A 311 -11.39 13.59 21.09
N ASN A 312 -10.36 12.79 20.79
CA ASN A 312 -9.73 11.86 21.74
C ASN A 312 -8.30 12.25 22.12
N TYR A 313 -7.83 13.44 21.72
CA TYR A 313 -6.46 13.90 21.96
C TYR A 313 -6.00 13.70 23.42
N ARG A 314 -6.86 14.02 24.40
CA ARG A 314 -6.49 13.91 25.82
C ARG A 314 -6.21 12.48 26.25
N SER A 315 -6.92 11.50 25.69
CA SER A 315 -6.69 10.06 25.98
C SER A 315 -5.45 9.51 25.29
N LEU A 316 -4.95 10.21 24.26
CA LEU A 316 -3.76 9.79 23.51
C LEU A 316 -2.44 10.29 24.13
N ILE A 317 -2.49 11.28 25.04
CA ILE A 317 -1.28 11.84 25.68
C ILE A 317 -0.43 10.76 26.36
N PRO A 318 -0.99 9.84 27.17
CA PRO A 318 -0.21 8.76 27.79
C PRO A 318 0.46 7.86 26.75
N ALA A 319 -0.27 7.46 25.70
CA ALA A 319 0.25 6.63 24.61
C ALA A 319 1.41 7.31 23.88
N ALA A 320 1.25 8.59 23.53
CA ALA A 320 2.30 9.39 22.90
C ALA A 320 3.54 9.51 23.81
N ALA A 321 3.37 9.66 25.12
CA ALA A 321 4.46 9.73 26.07
C ALA A 321 5.21 8.39 26.20
N GLU A 322 4.49 7.27 26.20
CA GLU A 322 5.10 5.92 26.23
C GLU A 322 5.82 5.59 24.93
N MET A 323 5.19 5.86 23.77
CA MET A 323 5.86 5.70 22.47
C MET A 323 7.08 6.59 22.34
N LYS A 324 7.01 7.83 22.83
CA LYS A 324 8.15 8.74 22.83
C LYS A 324 9.33 8.20 23.65
N LYS A 325 9.07 7.56 24.80
CA LYS A 325 10.13 6.89 25.56
C LYS A 325 10.82 5.80 24.76
N LEU A 326 10.09 5.03 23.94
CA LEU A 326 10.66 4.05 23.04
C LEU A 326 11.53 4.71 21.96
N VAL A 327 11.08 5.84 21.41
CA VAL A 327 11.82 6.57 20.36
C VAL A 327 13.10 7.21 20.91
N ASP A 328 13.01 7.83 22.10
CA ASP A 328 14.08 8.59 22.74
C ASP A 328 15.03 7.70 23.56
N SER A 329 14.76 6.40 23.70
CA SER A 329 15.69 5.49 24.40
C SER A 329 17.01 5.42 23.62
N ASP A 330 18.14 5.62 24.31
CA ASP A 330 19.50 5.48 23.76
C ASP A 330 19.85 4.03 23.37
N ALA A 331 18.84 3.19 23.32
CA ALA A 331 19.05 1.78 23.12
C ALA A 331 19.35 1.49 21.64
N ASP A 332 20.55 1.05 21.38
CA ASP A 332 20.91 0.19 20.25
C ASP A 332 19.97 -1.04 20.16
N ASP A 333 19.07 -1.18 21.14
CA ASP A 333 18.15 -2.30 21.36
C ASP A 333 16.82 -2.20 20.61
N ILE A 334 16.46 -1.02 20.06
CA ILE A 334 15.20 -0.87 19.30
C ILE A 334 15.49 -0.79 17.80
N PRO A 335 14.98 -1.77 17.02
CA PRO A 335 15.14 -1.78 15.55
C PRO A 335 14.72 -0.47 14.92
N VAL A 336 15.50 0.01 13.93
CA VAL A 336 15.20 1.24 13.19
C VAL A 336 13.77 1.21 12.62
N ILE A 337 13.31 0.04 12.14
CA ILE A 337 11.95 -0.12 11.62
C ILE A 337 10.88 0.11 12.70
N VAL A 338 11.08 -0.42 13.91
CA VAL A 338 10.14 -0.24 15.03
C VAL A 338 10.20 1.19 15.55
N ARG A 339 11.41 1.78 15.64
CA ARG A 339 11.61 3.18 16.01
C ARG A 339 10.93 4.11 14.97
N THR A 340 11.05 3.82 13.68
CA THR A 340 10.40 4.58 12.61
C THR A 340 8.89 4.48 12.72
N LEU A 341 8.35 3.31 13.02
CA LEU A 341 6.93 3.09 13.26
C LEU A 341 6.45 3.88 14.47
N ALA A 342 7.12 3.75 15.61
CA ALA A 342 6.78 4.48 16.84
C ALA A 342 6.85 6.00 16.62
N LYS A 343 7.87 6.48 15.92
CA LYS A 343 8.03 7.89 15.55
C LYS A 343 6.88 8.36 14.65
N SER A 344 6.52 7.60 13.64
CA SER A 344 5.39 7.92 12.75
C SER A 344 4.07 8.03 13.53
N MET A 345 3.86 7.17 14.53
CA MET A 345 2.69 7.26 15.42
C MET A 345 2.76 8.48 16.34
N VAL A 346 3.91 8.79 16.93
CA VAL A 346 4.12 10.00 17.76
C VAL A 346 3.88 11.26 16.94
N ASP A 347 4.45 11.33 15.74
CA ASP A 347 4.25 12.47 14.83
C ASP A 347 2.77 12.61 14.45
N SER A 348 2.07 11.49 14.25
CA SER A 348 0.63 11.46 13.98
C SER A 348 -0.22 11.95 15.17
N MET A 349 0.28 11.81 16.39
CA MET A 349 -0.35 12.29 17.63
C MET A 349 0.05 13.74 17.98
N SER A 350 0.89 14.39 17.19
CA SER A 350 1.25 15.79 17.39
C SER A 350 0.03 16.70 17.22
N VAL A 351 -0.06 17.78 18.04
CA VAL A 351 -1.18 18.73 17.98
C VAL A 351 -1.35 19.30 16.57
N GLU A 352 -0.26 19.64 15.89
CA GLU A 352 -0.28 20.15 14.52
C GLU A 352 -0.97 19.19 13.55
N LYS A 353 -0.58 17.90 13.56
CA LYS A 353 -1.17 16.87 12.68
C LYS A 353 -2.62 16.54 13.03
N ILE A 354 -2.97 16.55 14.31
CA ILE A 354 -4.34 16.36 14.77
C ILE A 354 -5.23 17.52 14.33
N VAL A 355 -4.76 18.76 14.46
CA VAL A 355 -5.48 19.95 13.98
C VAL A 355 -5.61 19.91 12.45
N GLU A 356 -4.54 19.62 11.72
CA GLU A 356 -4.55 19.51 10.25
C GLU A 356 -5.60 18.50 9.76
N ARG A 357 -5.69 17.31 10.37
CA ARG A 357 -6.69 16.29 10.02
C ARG A 357 -8.12 16.65 10.43
N SER A 358 -8.29 17.41 11.51
CA SER A 358 -9.60 17.78 12.01
C SER A 358 -10.13 19.06 11.36
N MET A 359 -9.30 19.82 10.67
CA MET A 359 -9.66 21.11 10.07
C MET A 359 -10.81 20.99 9.06
N PRO A 360 -10.85 20.01 8.13
CA PRO A 360 -11.98 19.88 7.20
C PRO A 360 -13.33 19.70 7.91
N GLU A 361 -13.39 18.86 8.96
CA GLU A 361 -14.63 18.65 9.75
C GLU A 361 -15.02 19.93 10.51
N VAL A 362 -14.07 20.65 11.06
CA VAL A 362 -14.31 21.92 11.75
C VAL A 362 -14.84 22.97 10.78
N MET A 363 -14.25 23.09 9.59
CA MET A 363 -14.70 24.02 8.54
C MET A 363 -16.09 23.67 8.04
N SER A 364 -16.39 22.40 7.76
CA SER A 364 -17.73 21.96 7.36
C SER A 364 -18.80 22.34 8.39
N ARG A 365 -18.51 22.19 9.69
CA ARG A 365 -19.43 22.59 10.76
C ARG A 365 -19.62 24.09 10.87
N ILE A 366 -18.57 24.86 10.58
CA ILE A 366 -18.69 26.34 10.54
C ILE A 366 -19.58 26.76 9.38
N ASP A 367 -19.39 26.14 8.19
CA ASP A 367 -20.21 26.42 7.02
C ASP A 367 -21.70 26.06 7.25
N GLU A 368 -21.98 24.89 7.84
CA GLU A 368 -23.34 24.50 8.23
C GLU A 368 -24.00 25.49 9.23
N LEU A 369 -23.20 25.98 10.19
CA LEU A 369 -23.69 26.98 11.15
C LEU A 369 -23.95 28.33 10.47
N ALA A 370 -23.06 28.72 9.54
CA ALA A 370 -23.23 29.95 8.79
C ALA A 370 -24.48 29.91 7.90
N GLU A 371 -24.78 28.80 7.25
CA GLU A 371 -26.00 28.59 6.48
C GLU A 371 -27.26 28.63 7.36
N LYS A 372 -27.22 27.97 8.52
CA LYS A 372 -28.33 28.02 9.50
C LYS A 372 -28.59 29.43 10.06
N ILE A 373 -27.56 30.22 10.27
CA ILE A 373 -27.67 31.61 10.68
C ILE A 373 -28.29 32.46 9.55
N LYS A 374 -27.86 32.23 8.31
CA LYS A 374 -28.35 32.94 7.12
C LYS A 374 -29.83 32.65 6.90
N SER A 375 -30.25 31.38 6.94
CA SER A 375 -31.64 30.97 6.75
C SER A 375 -32.55 31.57 7.86
N ARG A 376 -32.09 31.62 9.13
CA ARG A 376 -32.85 32.29 10.21
C ARG A 376 -33.01 33.80 10.06
N ASN A 377 -31.99 34.48 9.48
CA ASN A 377 -32.05 35.91 9.22
C ASN A 377 -32.98 36.21 8.05
N ASP A 378 -33.04 35.37 7.03
CA ASP A 378 -33.94 35.49 5.89
C ASP A 378 -35.41 35.28 6.32
N GLU A 379 -35.70 34.28 7.18
CA GLU A 379 -37.04 34.07 7.79
C GLU A 379 -37.50 35.22 8.67
N ASN A 380 -36.59 35.91 9.38
CA ASN A 380 -36.89 37.06 10.20
C ASN A 380 -37.03 38.37 9.44
N SER A 381 -36.62 38.44 8.17
CA SER A 381 -36.74 39.61 7.30
C SER A 381 -38.00 39.58 6.44
N GLU A 382 -38.73 38.45 6.41
CA GLU A 382 -40.02 38.30 5.71
C GLU A 382 -41.26 38.44 6.66
N ASN A 383 -41.05 38.63 7.95
CA ASN A 383 -42.10 38.92 8.94
C ASN A 383 -41.99 40.39 9.43
#